data_5f71069be3d56d936c7e9db580366356
#
_entry.id   5f71069be3d56d936c7e9db580366356
#
_cell.length_a   1.000
_cell.length_b   1.000
_cell.length_c   1.000
_cell.angle_alpha   90.00
_cell.angle_beta   90.00
_cell.angle_gamma   90.00
#
_symmetry.space_group_name_H-M   'P 1'
#
loop_
_entity.id
_entity.type
_entity.pdbx_description
1 polymer ?
#
loop_
_entity_poly.entity_id
_entity_poly.type
_entity_poly.pdbx_seq_one_letter_code
_entity_poly.pdbx_strand_id
1 'polypeptide(L)'
;YQGYQATAKFNAVKATHKQAVTFVSSELTKCGMGKRMDLKDADGDRIENKGEGAHDCADVEQRKGGVIAPLFVTHFKGDQWMNPMNVEQLQVTGEASQPTESQAGQIHIYGANNQIWIKTTAIDPDIDNPNTKGYLVPLSNTIRIE
;
A
#
# COMPACT_ATOMS: atom_id res chain seq x y z
N TYR A 1 27.22 -9.60 7.86
CA TYR A 1 26.93 -8.70 6.76
C TYR A 1 25.58 -8.99 6.08
N GLN A 2 25.35 -10.27 5.75
CA GLN A 2 24.06 -10.68 5.17
C GLN A 2 22.89 -10.47 6.14
N GLY A 3 23.10 -10.72 7.42
CA GLY A 3 22.08 -10.46 8.43
C GLY A 3 21.73 -8.99 8.56
N TYR A 4 22.70 -8.10 8.38
CA TYR A 4 22.47 -6.66 8.40
C TYR A 4 21.59 -6.21 7.22
N GLN A 5 21.87 -6.70 6.01
CA GLN A 5 21.08 -6.37 4.85
C GLN A 5 19.65 -6.90 4.97
N ALA A 6 19.48 -8.11 5.46
CA ALA A 6 18.16 -8.70 5.66
C ALA A 6 17.35 -7.91 6.70
N THR A 7 17.98 -7.47 7.78
CA THR A 7 17.33 -6.62 8.78
C THR A 7 16.94 -5.27 8.20
N ALA A 8 17.81 -4.67 7.39
CA ALA A 8 17.51 -3.41 6.74
C ALA A 8 16.30 -3.53 5.79
N LYS A 9 16.23 -4.61 5.02
CA LYS A 9 15.08 -4.88 4.14
C LYS A 9 13.79 -5.09 4.93
N PHE A 10 13.85 -5.85 6.01
CA PHE A 10 12.70 -6.05 6.89
C PHE A 10 12.19 -4.72 7.45
N ASN A 11 13.09 -3.87 7.94
CA ASN A 11 12.72 -2.56 8.45
C ASN A 11 12.17 -1.64 7.36
N ALA A 12 12.73 -1.69 6.16
CA ALA A 12 12.23 -0.93 5.02
C ALA A 12 10.81 -1.33 4.64
N VAL A 13 10.49 -2.62 4.62
CA VAL A 13 9.15 -3.12 4.33
C VAL A 13 8.15 -2.64 5.38
N LYS A 14 8.51 -2.73 6.66
CA LYS A 14 7.65 -2.22 7.73
C LYS A 14 7.41 -0.71 7.61
N ALA A 15 8.45 0.04 7.29
CA ALA A 15 8.37 1.49 7.13
C ALA A 15 7.46 1.88 5.96
N THR A 16 7.60 1.24 4.81
CA THR A 16 6.76 1.54 3.65
C THR A 16 5.31 1.12 3.86
N HIS A 17 5.07 0.00 4.54
CA HIS A 17 3.71 -0.37 4.94
C HIS A 17 3.07 0.73 5.79
N LYS A 18 3.78 1.20 6.80
CA LYS A 18 3.29 2.28 7.67
C LYS A 18 3.04 3.57 6.90
N GLN A 19 3.93 3.92 5.97
CA GLN A 19 3.75 5.10 5.12
C GLN A 19 2.51 4.97 4.25
N ALA A 20 2.27 3.79 3.67
CA ALA A 20 1.07 3.53 2.88
C ALA A 20 -0.20 3.69 3.73
N VAL A 21 -0.23 3.12 4.92
CA VAL A 21 -1.36 3.24 5.84
C VAL A 21 -1.61 4.70 6.20
N THR A 22 -0.56 5.44 6.54
CA THR A 22 -0.67 6.87 6.90
C THR A 22 -1.20 7.69 5.74
N PHE A 23 -0.69 7.48 4.54
CA PHE A 23 -1.13 8.19 3.36
C PHE A 23 -2.61 7.92 3.04
N VAL A 24 -2.98 6.65 3.00
CA VAL A 24 -4.37 6.24 2.72
C VAL A 24 -5.32 6.81 3.78
N SER A 25 -4.95 6.70 5.06
CA SER A 25 -5.77 7.25 6.16
C SER A 25 -5.96 8.76 6.02
N SER A 26 -4.90 9.48 5.68
CA SER A 26 -4.93 10.93 5.50
C SER A 26 -5.85 11.33 4.35
N GLU A 27 -5.74 10.67 3.20
CA GLU A 27 -6.59 10.95 2.05
C GLU A 27 -8.05 10.58 2.31
N LEU A 28 -8.31 9.47 2.98
CA LEU A 28 -9.67 9.09 3.37
C LEU A 28 -10.29 10.07 4.36
N THR A 29 -9.49 10.66 5.23
CA THR A 29 -9.96 11.73 6.14
C THR A 29 -10.44 12.93 5.33
N LYS A 30 -9.68 13.37 4.33
CA LYS A 30 -10.12 14.44 3.42
C LYS A 30 -11.43 14.06 2.73
N CYS A 31 -11.53 12.84 2.25
CA CYS A 31 -12.71 12.31 1.59
C CYS A 31 -13.93 12.40 2.53
N GLY A 32 -13.78 11.96 3.78
CA GLY A 32 -14.83 12.02 4.78
C GLY A 32 -15.25 13.45 5.15
N MET A 33 -14.40 14.43 4.92
CA MET A 33 -14.69 15.85 5.12
C MET A 33 -15.29 16.52 3.89
N GLY A 34 -15.60 15.76 2.86
CA GLY A 34 -16.13 16.28 1.60
C GLY A 34 -15.08 16.96 0.71
N LYS A 35 -13.81 16.81 1.04
CA LYS A 35 -12.70 17.33 0.24
C LYS A 35 -12.27 16.30 -0.79
N ARG A 36 -11.62 16.77 -1.85
CA ARG A 36 -11.06 15.88 -2.87
C ARG A 36 -9.79 15.23 -2.37
N MET A 37 -9.58 13.98 -2.79
CA MET A 37 -8.29 13.31 -2.61
C MET A 37 -7.30 13.79 -3.64
N ASP A 38 -6.04 13.99 -3.22
CA ASP A 38 -4.94 14.45 -4.08
C ASP A 38 -4.05 13.24 -4.39
N LEU A 39 -4.33 12.58 -5.51
CA LEU A 39 -3.66 11.35 -5.91
C LEU A 39 -2.91 11.58 -7.22
N LYS A 40 -1.93 10.72 -7.51
CA LYS A 40 -1.21 10.70 -8.77
C LYS A 40 -1.80 9.65 -9.71
N ASP A 41 -1.66 9.87 -11.01
CA ASP A 41 -1.98 8.87 -12.02
C ASP A 41 -0.78 7.92 -12.25
N ALA A 42 -0.90 7.00 -13.20
CA ALA A 42 0.14 6.03 -13.50
C ALA A 42 1.43 6.66 -14.04
N ASP A 43 1.37 7.88 -14.57
CA ASP A 43 2.51 8.62 -15.08
C ASP A 43 3.21 9.45 -14.00
N GLY A 44 2.70 9.44 -12.78
CA GLY A 44 3.24 10.22 -11.67
C GLY A 44 2.76 11.67 -11.65
N ASP A 45 1.87 12.05 -12.53
CA ASP A 45 1.28 13.38 -12.55
C ASP A 45 0.17 13.47 -11.51
N ARG A 46 0.01 14.65 -10.92
CA ARG A 46 -1.13 14.89 -10.06
C ARG A 46 -2.41 14.72 -10.86
N ILE A 47 -3.32 13.96 -10.31
CA ILE A 47 -4.63 13.83 -10.87
C ILE A 47 -5.38 15.14 -10.60
N GLU A 48 -5.14 16.14 -11.44
CA GLU A 48 -5.82 17.41 -11.36
C GLU A 48 -7.15 17.36 -12.12
N ASN A 49 -8.06 18.03 -11.61
CA ASN A 49 -9.36 18.59 -12.03
C ASN A 49 -9.81 18.58 -13.49
N LYS A 50 -9.34 17.71 -14.34
CA LYS A 50 -9.78 17.69 -15.75
C LYS A 50 -10.57 16.45 -16.12
N GLY A 51 -11.35 15.94 -15.19
CA GLY A 51 -12.14 14.73 -15.39
C GLY A 51 -11.36 13.45 -15.18
N GLU A 52 -10.06 13.54 -14.91
CA GLU A 52 -9.19 12.38 -14.74
C GLU A 52 -8.62 12.27 -13.34
N GLY A 53 -9.22 12.91 -12.36
CA GLY A 53 -8.68 12.44 -11.23
C GLY A 53 -8.59 13.19 -9.97
N ALA A 54 -9.10 14.34 -9.78
CA ALA A 54 -9.45 14.70 -8.43
C ALA A 54 -10.66 13.86 -8.06
N HIS A 55 -10.45 12.84 -7.25
CA HIS A 55 -11.56 11.98 -6.87
C HIS A 55 -12.53 12.78 -6.00
N ASP A 56 -13.73 12.97 -6.51
CA ASP A 56 -14.77 13.70 -5.79
C ASP A 56 -15.49 12.76 -4.84
N CYS A 57 -15.33 13.02 -3.55
CA CYS A 57 -15.93 12.22 -2.49
C CYS A 57 -17.35 12.67 -2.11
N ALA A 58 -17.92 13.64 -2.80
CA ALA A 58 -19.28 14.10 -2.49
C ALA A 58 -20.34 13.04 -2.81
N ASP A 59 -20.10 12.22 -3.83
CA ASP A 59 -20.98 11.12 -4.21
C ASP A 59 -20.67 9.89 -3.37
N VAL A 60 -21.70 9.32 -2.71
CA VAL A 60 -21.59 8.12 -1.87
C VAL A 60 -21.02 6.93 -2.66
N GLU A 61 -21.41 6.77 -3.92
CA GLU A 61 -20.91 5.67 -4.76
C GLU A 61 -19.40 5.79 -5.01
N GLN A 62 -18.88 7.00 -5.03
CA GLN A 62 -17.45 7.26 -5.21
C GLN A 62 -16.63 7.07 -3.94
N ARG A 63 -17.26 6.81 -2.79
CA ARG A 63 -16.60 6.56 -1.52
C ARG A 63 -16.50 5.08 -1.17
N LYS A 64 -16.87 4.19 -2.07
CA LYS A 64 -16.79 2.75 -1.82
C LYS A 64 -15.36 2.24 -1.96
N GLY A 65 -15.00 1.29 -1.12
CA GLY A 65 -13.65 0.71 -1.10
C GLY A 65 -13.21 0.14 -2.44
N GLY A 66 -14.13 -0.53 -3.15
CA GLY A 66 -13.83 -1.08 -4.48
C GLY A 66 -13.58 -0.02 -5.56
N VAL A 67 -14.04 1.21 -5.35
CA VAL A 67 -13.76 2.35 -6.24
C VAL A 67 -12.45 3.04 -5.85
N ILE A 68 -12.24 3.25 -4.55
CA ILE A 68 -11.11 4.06 -4.05
C ILE A 68 -9.81 3.27 -4.02
N ALA A 69 -9.83 1.99 -3.67
CA ALA A 69 -8.62 1.19 -3.55
C ALA A 69 -7.78 1.17 -4.84
N PRO A 70 -8.35 0.96 -6.04
CA PRO A 70 -7.58 1.03 -7.27
C PRO A 70 -6.91 2.39 -7.51
N LEU A 71 -7.49 3.48 -7.02
CA LEU A 71 -6.90 4.82 -7.14
C LEU A 71 -5.63 4.93 -6.31
N PHE A 72 -5.62 4.36 -5.12
CA PHE A 72 -4.40 4.32 -4.29
C PHE A 72 -3.32 3.45 -4.92
N VAL A 73 -3.68 2.31 -5.50
CA VAL A 73 -2.72 1.46 -6.21
C VAL A 73 -2.08 2.25 -7.35
N THR A 74 -2.87 2.96 -8.14
CA THR A 74 -2.37 3.79 -9.24
C THR A 74 -1.44 4.89 -8.73
N HIS A 75 -1.81 5.53 -7.61
CA HIS A 75 -0.99 6.58 -6.99
C HIS A 75 0.41 6.06 -6.64
N PHE A 76 0.49 4.94 -5.94
CA PHE A 76 1.78 4.39 -5.52
C PHE A 76 2.60 3.87 -6.71
N LYS A 77 1.95 3.35 -7.74
CA LYS A 77 2.64 3.00 -9.00
C LYS A 77 3.20 4.24 -9.69
N GLY A 78 2.45 5.33 -9.68
CA GLY A 78 2.92 6.62 -10.21
C GLY A 78 4.11 7.17 -9.43
N ASP A 79 4.17 6.94 -8.13
CA ASP A 79 5.33 7.29 -7.29
C ASP A 79 6.50 6.30 -7.45
N GLN A 80 6.33 5.25 -8.23
CA GLN A 80 7.37 4.26 -8.53
C GLN A 80 7.96 3.60 -7.27
N TRP A 81 7.11 3.29 -6.31
CA TRP A 81 7.56 2.52 -5.14
C TRP A 81 8.01 1.13 -5.57
N MET A 82 9.27 0.82 -5.27
CA MET A 82 9.86 -0.47 -5.58
C MET A 82 9.93 -1.35 -4.35
N ASN A 83 9.74 -2.65 -4.56
CA ASN A 83 9.77 -3.61 -3.46
C ASN A 83 11.19 -3.72 -2.89
N PRO A 84 11.41 -3.44 -1.58
CA PRO A 84 12.73 -3.57 -0.98
C PRO A 84 13.30 -4.99 -1.03
N MET A 85 12.45 -6.00 -1.16
CA MET A 85 12.86 -7.40 -1.26
C MET A 85 13.17 -7.81 -2.71
N ASN A 86 12.68 -7.04 -3.69
CA ASN A 86 12.92 -7.28 -5.12
C ASN A 86 12.83 -5.93 -5.85
N VAL A 87 13.97 -5.29 -6.03
CA VAL A 87 14.06 -3.92 -6.56
C VAL A 87 13.62 -3.78 -8.02
N GLU A 88 13.38 -4.88 -8.71
CA GLU A 88 12.86 -4.86 -10.08
C GLU A 88 11.33 -4.91 -10.13
N GLN A 89 10.69 -5.02 -8.98
CA GLN A 89 9.24 -5.20 -8.86
C GLN A 89 8.60 -3.98 -8.20
N LEU A 90 7.50 -3.51 -8.77
CA LEU A 90 6.68 -2.48 -8.11
C LEU A 90 6.15 -3.02 -6.79
N GLN A 91 6.19 -2.18 -5.76
CA GLN A 91 5.84 -2.60 -4.41
C GLN A 91 4.32 -2.75 -4.21
N VAL A 92 3.51 -1.90 -4.83
CA VAL A 92 2.07 -1.86 -4.57
C VAL A 92 1.29 -2.52 -5.70
N THR A 93 0.39 -3.42 -5.33
CA THR A 93 -0.54 -4.07 -6.25
C THR A 93 -1.97 -4.06 -5.68
N GLY A 94 -2.93 -4.32 -6.53
CA GLY A 94 -4.35 -4.40 -6.15
C GLY A 94 -4.86 -5.81 -5.86
N GLU A 95 -3.98 -6.78 -5.61
CA GLU A 95 -4.40 -8.15 -5.31
C GLU A 95 -5.19 -8.22 -3.99
N ALA A 96 -6.31 -8.92 -4.01
CA ALA A 96 -7.20 -9.03 -2.86
C ALA A 96 -6.80 -10.19 -1.94
N SER A 97 -5.55 -10.18 -1.47
CA SER A 97 -5.03 -11.25 -0.62
C SER A 97 -3.83 -10.78 0.19
N GLN A 98 -3.51 -11.52 1.24
CA GLN A 98 -2.24 -11.35 1.94
C GLN A 98 -1.10 -11.80 1.01
N PRO A 99 -0.02 -11.03 0.85
CA PRO A 99 1.13 -11.47 0.06
C PRO A 99 1.69 -12.79 0.55
N THR A 100 2.05 -13.67 -0.40
CA THR A 100 2.70 -14.94 -0.11
C THR A 100 4.20 -14.73 0.14
N GLU A 101 4.91 -15.79 0.50
CA GLU A 101 6.35 -15.73 0.70
C GLU A 101 7.08 -15.21 -0.55
N SER A 102 6.67 -15.67 -1.75
CA SER A 102 7.25 -15.22 -3.02
C SER A 102 6.92 -13.76 -3.34
N GLN A 103 5.91 -13.19 -2.68
CA GLN A 103 5.48 -11.81 -2.84
C GLN A 103 5.94 -10.94 -1.66
N ALA A 104 6.85 -11.44 -0.83
CA ALA A 104 7.31 -10.71 0.34
C ALA A 104 7.81 -9.30 -0.03
N GLY A 105 7.41 -8.33 0.76
CA GLY A 105 7.71 -6.93 0.54
C GLY A 105 6.69 -6.18 -0.32
N GLN A 106 5.82 -6.88 -1.04
CA GLN A 106 4.71 -6.23 -1.75
C GLN A 106 3.66 -5.73 -0.77
N ILE A 107 3.01 -4.65 -1.16
CA ILE A 107 1.86 -4.10 -0.43
C ILE A 107 0.62 -4.32 -1.31
N HIS A 108 -0.32 -5.10 -0.80
CA HIS A 108 -1.60 -5.35 -1.46
C HIS A 108 -2.65 -4.41 -0.91
N ILE A 109 -3.22 -3.57 -1.76
CA ILE A 109 -4.27 -2.62 -1.38
C ILE A 109 -5.53 -2.98 -2.15
N TYR A 110 -6.57 -3.32 -1.42
CA TYR A 110 -7.86 -3.64 -2.01
C TYR A 110 -8.99 -3.18 -1.08
N GLY A 111 -10.18 -3.11 -1.61
CA GLY A 111 -11.30 -2.63 -0.81
C GLY A 111 -12.63 -3.19 -1.27
N ALA A 112 -13.58 -3.14 -0.38
CA ALA A 112 -14.97 -3.48 -0.62
C ALA A 112 -15.85 -2.73 0.36
N ASN A 113 -17.08 -2.43 -0.03
CA ASN A 113 -18.02 -1.69 0.80
C ASN A 113 -17.39 -0.38 1.33
N ASN A 114 -17.30 -0.23 2.64
CA ASN A 114 -16.74 0.96 3.28
C ASN A 114 -15.37 0.71 3.92
N GLN A 115 -14.60 -0.25 3.39
CA GLN A 115 -13.31 -0.62 3.96
C GLN A 115 -12.24 -0.71 2.89
N ILE A 116 -11.01 -0.36 3.28
CA ILE A 116 -9.80 -0.60 2.50
C ILE A 116 -8.84 -1.42 3.35
N TRP A 117 -8.30 -2.47 2.76
CA TRP A 117 -7.29 -3.32 3.38
C TRP A 117 -5.93 -3.01 2.78
N ILE A 118 -4.94 -2.89 3.63
CA ILE A 118 -3.54 -2.74 3.26
C ILE A 118 -2.80 -3.89 3.90
N LYS A 119 -2.30 -4.81 3.07
CA LYS A 119 -1.67 -6.05 3.54
C LYS A 119 -0.28 -6.21 2.94
N THR A 120 0.67 -6.48 3.79
CA THR A 120 2.07 -6.70 3.43
C THR A 120 2.58 -7.91 4.17
N THR A 121 3.45 -8.69 3.54
CA THR A 121 4.17 -9.76 4.23
C THR A 121 5.64 -9.41 4.25
N ALA A 122 6.20 -9.26 5.44
CA ALA A 122 7.61 -9.00 5.64
C ALA A 122 8.31 -10.30 6.04
N ILE A 123 9.61 -10.38 5.80
CA ILE A 123 10.45 -11.49 6.26
C ILE A 123 11.33 -10.95 7.38
N ASP A 124 11.08 -11.42 8.60
CA ASP A 124 11.93 -11.11 9.75
C ASP A 124 13.12 -12.07 9.74
N PRO A 125 14.35 -11.58 9.52
CA PRO A 125 15.51 -12.45 9.54
C PRO A 125 15.77 -12.93 10.96
N ASP A 126 15.77 -14.25 11.16
CA ASP A 126 16.21 -14.82 12.44
C ASP A 126 17.73 -14.91 12.45
N ILE A 127 18.35 -13.88 13.02
CA ILE A 127 19.81 -13.77 13.10
C ILE A 127 20.38 -14.85 14.02
N ASP A 128 19.61 -15.32 14.99
CA ASP A 128 20.03 -16.30 15.98
C ASP A 128 19.92 -17.74 15.49
N ASN A 129 19.24 -17.95 14.34
CA ASN A 129 19.09 -19.27 13.76
C ASN A 129 19.41 -19.24 12.26
N PRO A 130 20.69 -19.44 11.88
CA PRO A 130 21.12 -19.34 10.49
C PRO A 130 20.53 -20.43 9.58
N ASN A 131 19.86 -21.44 10.12
CA ASN A 131 19.22 -22.49 9.36
C ASN A 131 17.80 -22.15 8.92
N THR A 132 17.24 -21.04 9.40
CA THR A 132 15.91 -20.57 8.97
C THR A 132 16.05 -19.49 7.94
N LYS A 133 15.09 -19.47 6.99
CA LYS A 133 15.00 -18.41 5.98
C LYS A 133 14.36 -17.11 6.53
N GLY A 134 14.09 -17.09 7.83
CA GLY A 134 13.35 -16.01 8.48
C GLY A 134 11.89 -16.37 8.69
N TYR A 135 11.19 -15.50 9.39
CA TYR A 135 9.78 -15.66 9.70
C TYR A 135 8.94 -14.73 8.83
N LEU A 136 7.84 -15.26 8.30
CA LEU A 136 6.85 -14.42 7.62
C LEU A 136 6.06 -13.63 8.67
N VAL A 137 6.10 -12.32 8.56
CA VAL A 137 5.37 -11.42 9.45
C VAL A 137 4.27 -10.73 8.63
N PRO A 138 3.01 -11.11 8.83
CA PRO A 138 1.91 -10.44 8.15
C PRO A 138 1.63 -9.08 8.79
N LEU A 139 1.61 -8.04 7.97
CA LEU A 139 1.20 -6.70 8.36
C LEU A 139 -0.16 -6.44 7.71
N SER A 140 -1.15 -6.12 8.50
CA SER A 140 -2.49 -5.93 7.98
C SER A 140 -3.17 -4.77 8.70
N ASN A 141 -3.64 -3.81 7.91
CA ASN A 141 -4.43 -2.70 8.42
C ASN A 141 -5.74 -2.63 7.63
N THR A 142 -6.81 -2.39 8.34
CA THR A 142 -8.11 -2.14 7.76
C THR A 142 -8.50 -0.71 8.07
N ILE A 143 -8.82 0.07 7.03
CA ILE A 143 -9.20 1.47 7.18
C ILE A 143 -10.65 1.60 6.75
N ARG A 144 -11.45 2.18 7.63
CA ARG A 144 -12.86 2.41 7.35
C ARG A 144 -13.04 3.73 6.61
N ILE A 145 -13.88 3.71 5.59
CA ILE A 145 -14.31 4.92 4.86
C ILE A 145 -15.55 5.45 5.57
N GLU A 146 -15.47 6.67 6.04
CA GLU A 146 -16.59 7.33 6.73
C GLU A 146 -17.44 8.19 5.81
#